data_eeeec7f37086163e76189c5dd9576bfa
#
_entry.id   eeeec7f37086163e76189c5dd9576bfa
#
_cell.length_a   1.000
_cell.length_b   1.000
_cell.length_c   1.000
_cell.angle_alpha   90.00
_cell.angle_beta   90.00
_cell.angle_gamma   90.00
#
_symmetry.space_group_name_H-M   'P 1'
#
loop_
_entity.id
_entity.type
_entity.pdbx_description
1 polymer ?
#
loop_
_entity_poly.entity_id
_entity_poly.type
_entity_poly.pdbx_seq_one_letter_code
_entity_poly.pdbx_strand_id
1 'polypeptide(L)' 'MTQLNQLELQNLRHLIGAHETSYQKLSTYAQQATDPQIKQMFQRSAESALNTKQKLMSLLS' A
#
# COMPACT_ATOMS: atom_id res chain seq x y z
N MET A 1 -16.84 -2.64 -13.92
CA MET A 1 -16.98 -2.80 -12.46
C MET A 1 -17.05 -4.28 -12.10
N THR A 2 -16.31 -4.66 -11.11
CA THR A 2 -16.25 -6.05 -10.67
C THR A 2 -17.32 -6.30 -9.62
N GLN A 3 -18.09 -7.39 -9.80
CA GLN A 3 -19.03 -7.82 -8.79
C GLN A 3 -18.30 -8.66 -7.76
N LEU A 4 -18.37 -8.24 -6.52
CA LEU A 4 -17.69 -8.91 -5.40
C LEU A 4 -18.74 -9.49 -4.46
N ASN A 5 -18.53 -10.73 -4.01
CA ASN A 5 -19.34 -11.26 -2.92
C ASN A 5 -18.87 -10.63 -1.61
N GLN A 6 -19.60 -10.91 -0.53
CA GLN A 6 -19.37 -10.27 0.76
C GLN A 6 -17.99 -10.60 1.33
N LEU A 7 -17.55 -11.84 1.16
CA LEU A 7 -16.23 -12.26 1.65
C LEU A 7 -15.11 -11.59 0.87
N GLU A 8 -15.25 -11.54 -0.45
CA GLU A 8 -14.27 -10.88 -1.29
C GLU A 8 -14.16 -9.39 -0.98
N LEU A 9 -15.29 -8.74 -0.74
CA LEU A 9 -15.33 -7.33 -0.38
C LEU A 9 -14.62 -7.09 0.95
N GLN A 10 -14.87 -7.95 1.93
CA GLN A 10 -14.21 -7.86 3.23
C GLN A 10 -12.70 -8.04 3.11
N ASN A 11 -12.27 -9.02 2.32
CA ASN A 11 -10.85 -9.27 2.08
C ASN A 11 -10.20 -8.09 1.37
N LEU A 12 -10.89 -7.51 0.40
CA LEU A 12 -10.39 -6.35 -0.34
C LEU A 12 -10.16 -5.16 0.59
N ARG A 13 -11.12 -4.86 1.45
CA ARG A 13 -10.98 -3.77 2.42
C ARG A 13 -9.81 -4.01 3.37
N HIS A 14 -9.63 -5.25 3.79
CA HIS A 14 -8.53 -5.62 4.66
C HIS A 14 -7.18 -5.40 3.97
N LEU A 15 -7.07 -5.80 2.71
CA LEU A 15 -5.85 -5.60 1.92
C LEU A 15 -5.55 -4.12 1.71
N ILE A 16 -6.56 -3.31 1.46
CA ILE A 16 -6.40 -1.87 1.30
C ILE A 16 -5.80 -1.28 2.57
N GLY A 17 -6.34 -1.64 3.73
CA GLY A 17 -5.81 -1.18 5.01
C GLY A 17 -4.38 -1.63 5.26
N ALA A 18 -4.04 -2.87 4.91
CA ALA A 18 -2.69 -3.40 5.07
C ALA A 18 -1.69 -2.63 4.21
N HIS A 19 -2.06 -2.31 2.98
CA HIS A 19 -1.18 -1.55 2.08
C HIS A 19 -1.03 -0.10 2.52
N GLU A 20 -2.07 0.50 3.08
CA GLU A 20 -1.97 1.84 3.67
C GLU A 20 -0.99 1.85 4.85
N THR A 21 -1.09 0.86 5.73
CA THR A 21 -0.17 0.74 6.87
C THR A 21 1.27 0.55 6.39
N SER A 22 1.48 -0.30 5.40
CA SER A 22 2.81 -0.53 4.82
C SER A 22 3.38 0.75 4.21
N TYR A 23 2.55 1.49 3.49
CA TYR A 23 2.95 2.75 2.89
C TYR A 23 3.44 3.74 3.95
N GLN A 24 2.68 3.89 5.03
CA GLN A 24 3.03 4.82 6.10
C GLN A 24 4.33 4.41 6.81
N LYS A 25 4.48 3.12 7.11
CA LYS A 25 5.69 2.61 7.76
C LYS A 25 6.92 2.79 6.88
N LEU A 26 6.80 2.44 5.61
CA LEU A 26 7.92 2.55 4.67
C LEU A 26 8.32 3.99 4.45
N SER A 27 7.34 4.91 4.40
CA SER A 27 7.62 6.33 4.28
C SER A 27 8.38 6.85 5.49
N THR A 28 8.00 6.40 6.69
CA THR A 28 8.69 6.77 7.92
C THR A 28 10.12 6.23 7.93
N TYR A 29 10.30 4.99 7.53
CA TYR A 29 11.64 4.39 7.45
C TYR A 29 12.51 5.14 6.46
N ALA A 30 11.95 5.56 5.32
CA ALA A 30 12.68 6.36 4.34
C ALA A 30 13.17 7.68 4.93
N GLN A 31 12.33 8.32 5.75
CA GLN A 31 12.71 9.59 6.40
C GLN A 31 13.81 9.38 7.42
N GLN A 32 13.83 8.24 8.09
CA GLN A 32 14.80 7.94 9.15
C GLN A 32 16.11 7.37 8.63
N ALA A 33 16.13 6.83 7.43
CA ALA A 33 17.32 6.21 6.86
C ALA A 33 18.38 7.26 6.54
N THR A 34 19.61 6.98 6.93
CA THR A 34 20.76 7.87 6.65
C THR A 34 21.51 7.44 5.40
N ASP A 35 21.49 6.15 5.08
CA ASP A 35 22.13 5.63 3.88
C ASP A 35 21.27 5.95 2.67
N PRO A 36 21.80 6.65 1.64
CA PRO A 36 21.00 7.05 0.48
C PRO A 36 20.39 5.87 -0.30
N GLN A 37 21.10 4.75 -0.36
CA GLN A 37 20.58 3.57 -1.08
C GLN A 37 19.45 2.92 -0.33
N ILE A 38 19.56 2.82 0.98
CA ILE A 38 18.52 2.28 1.84
C ILE A 38 17.29 3.19 1.80
N LYS A 39 17.52 4.50 1.90
CA LYS A 39 16.44 5.49 1.81
C LYS A 39 15.67 5.34 0.51
N GLN A 40 16.37 5.22 -0.62
CA GLN A 40 15.75 5.08 -1.92
C GLN A 40 14.94 3.79 -2.02
N MET A 41 15.46 2.71 -1.44
CA MET A 41 14.76 1.43 -1.43
C MET A 41 13.43 1.54 -0.68
N PHE A 42 13.44 2.18 0.49
CA PHE A 42 12.20 2.39 1.25
C PHE A 42 11.23 3.29 0.50
N GLN A 43 11.72 4.33 -0.17
CA GLN A 43 10.86 5.22 -0.96
C GLN A 43 10.17 4.48 -2.09
N ARG A 44 10.90 3.61 -2.80
CA ARG A 44 10.33 2.81 -3.88
C ARG A 44 9.30 1.81 -3.36
N SER A 45 9.59 1.18 -2.22
CA SER A 45 8.66 0.23 -1.62
C SER A 45 7.38 0.93 -1.14
N ALA A 46 7.51 2.12 -0.57
CA ALA A 46 6.36 2.92 -0.16
C ALA A 46 5.49 3.28 -1.37
N GLU A 47 6.12 3.72 -2.45
CA GLU A 47 5.40 4.07 -3.67
C GLU A 47 4.66 2.86 -4.25
N SER A 48 5.31 1.69 -4.24
CA SER A 48 4.69 0.46 -4.71
C SER A 48 3.46 0.09 -3.87
N ALA A 49 3.56 0.23 -2.54
CA ALA A 49 2.43 -0.03 -1.65
C ALA A 49 1.28 0.93 -1.93
N LEU A 50 1.57 2.20 -2.14
CA LEU A 50 0.54 3.19 -2.46
C LEU A 50 -0.14 2.88 -3.79
N ASN A 51 0.63 2.53 -4.81
CA ASN A 51 0.08 2.18 -6.12
C ASN A 51 -0.82 0.96 -6.03
N THR A 52 -0.42 -0.06 -5.28
CA THR A 52 -1.23 -1.25 -5.09
C THR A 52 -2.52 -0.92 -4.35
N LYS A 53 -2.44 -0.09 -3.31
CA LYS A 53 -3.62 0.38 -2.58
C LYS A 53 -4.61 1.04 -3.53
N GLN A 54 -4.13 1.93 -4.40
CA GLN A 54 -4.99 2.65 -5.33
C GLN A 54 -5.67 1.70 -6.33
N LYS A 55 -4.94 0.70 -6.80
CA LYS A 55 -5.51 -0.32 -7.69
C LYS A 55 -6.60 -1.12 -6.98
N LEU A 56 -6.37 -1.49 -5.73
CA LEU A 56 -7.36 -2.21 -4.95
C LEU A 56 -8.60 -1.37 -4.70
N MET A 57 -8.40 -0.08 -4.41
CA MET A 57 -9.52 0.84 -4.18
C MET A 57 -10.38 1.00 -5.43
N SER A 58 -9.79 0.94 -6.62
CA SER A 58 -10.54 1.06 -7.87
C SER A 58 -11.55 -0.07 -8.05
N LEU A 59 -11.34 -1.21 -7.38
CA LEU A 59 -12.27 -2.34 -7.43
C LEU A 59 -13.52 -2.10 -6.59
N LEU A 60 -13.53 -1.08 -5.73
CA LEU A 60 -14.67 -0.73 -4.89
C LEU A 60 -15.66 0.20 -5.58
N SER A 61 -15.27 0.80 -6.69
CA SER A 61 -16.12 1.79 -7.37
C SER A 61 -16.80 1.28 -8.62
#